data_f80e7ff5c5b269d316e58e19b3091520
#
_entry.id   f80e7ff5c5b269d316e58e19b3091520
#
_cell.length_a   1.000
_cell.length_b   1.000
_cell.length_c   1.000
_cell.angle_alpha   90.00
_cell.angle_beta   90.00
_cell.angle_gamma   90.00
#
_symmetry.space_group_name_H-M   'P 1'
#
loop_
_entity.id
_entity.type
_entity.pdbx_description
1 polymer ?
#
loop_
_entity_poly.entity_id
_entity_poly.type
_entity_poly.pdbx_seq_one_letter_code
_entity_poly.pdbx_strand_id
1 'polypeptide(L)'
;MARDTSDLLHGTLDLLVLKALSTSPMHGFGLTKWIEQRAGDELEIVDSALYKALHRLEDNGAITSEWGVSDNNRKAKYYSLTARGRQTLRAETATWKRYVGAVSNILETA
;
A
#
# COMPACT_ATOMS: atom_id res chain seq x y z
N MET A 1 -6.90 -13.43 23.55
CA MET A 1 -6.06 -12.29 23.20
C MET A 1 -6.28 -11.90 21.73
N ALA A 2 -6.49 -10.65 21.49
CA ALA A 2 -6.69 -10.18 20.13
C ALA A 2 -5.35 -10.13 19.39
N ARG A 3 -5.35 -10.62 18.16
CA ARG A 3 -4.20 -10.47 17.27
C ARG A 3 -4.23 -9.07 16.66
N ASP A 4 -3.08 -8.44 16.54
CA ASP A 4 -3.01 -7.15 15.87
C ASP A 4 -3.19 -7.36 14.36
N THR A 5 -3.23 -6.25 13.60
CA THR A 5 -3.50 -6.30 12.18
C THR A 5 -2.27 -6.56 11.32
N SER A 6 -1.08 -6.71 11.91
CA SER A 6 0.15 -6.80 11.12
C SER A 6 0.19 -8.02 10.19
N ASP A 7 -0.36 -9.16 10.62
CA ASP A 7 -0.41 -10.35 9.76
C ASP A 7 -1.28 -10.11 8.53
N LEU A 8 -2.40 -9.44 8.72
CA LEU A 8 -3.29 -9.11 7.61
C LEU A 8 -2.66 -8.07 6.69
N LEU A 9 -1.96 -7.11 7.26
CA LEU A 9 -1.26 -6.08 6.50
C LEU A 9 -0.22 -6.67 5.55
N HIS A 10 0.49 -7.73 5.98
CA HIS A 10 1.49 -8.38 5.14
C HIS A 10 0.94 -8.80 3.79
N GLY A 11 -0.32 -9.23 3.73
CA GLY A 11 -0.93 -9.67 2.48
C GLY A 11 -1.52 -8.54 1.65
N THR A 12 -1.60 -7.33 2.19
CA THR A 12 -2.30 -6.23 1.53
C THR A 12 -1.47 -4.97 1.36
N LEU A 13 -0.26 -4.92 1.88
CA LEU A 13 0.54 -3.69 1.85
C LEU A 13 0.83 -3.22 0.43
N ASP A 14 1.14 -4.12 -0.49
CA ASP A 14 1.36 -3.76 -1.88
C ASP A 14 0.14 -3.06 -2.48
N LEU A 15 -1.05 -3.59 -2.19
CA LEU A 15 -2.30 -2.98 -2.65
C LEU A 15 -2.49 -1.58 -2.09
N LEU A 16 -2.18 -1.38 -0.81
CA LEU A 16 -2.31 -0.08 -0.16
C LEU A 16 -1.34 0.94 -0.74
N VAL A 17 -0.11 0.52 -1.03
CA VAL A 17 0.88 1.38 -1.68
C VAL A 17 0.43 1.79 -3.07
N LEU A 18 -0.07 0.83 -3.86
CA LEU A 18 -0.56 1.13 -5.20
C LEU A 18 -1.71 2.14 -5.15
N LYS A 19 -2.63 1.95 -4.20
CA LYS A 19 -3.75 2.88 -4.05
C LYS A 19 -3.28 4.28 -3.68
N ALA A 20 -2.36 4.39 -2.72
CA ALA A 20 -1.81 5.68 -2.32
C ALA A 20 -1.19 6.40 -3.51
N LEU A 21 -0.37 5.69 -4.29
CA LEU A 21 0.32 6.27 -5.44
C LEU A 21 -0.61 6.57 -6.61
N SER A 22 -1.82 6.01 -6.61
CA SER A 22 -2.81 6.38 -7.62
C SER A 22 -3.32 7.81 -7.44
N THR A 23 -3.12 8.39 -6.27
CA THR A 23 -3.54 9.77 -5.99
C THR A 23 -2.47 10.79 -6.33
N SER A 24 -1.21 10.50 -6.05
CA SER A 24 -0.07 11.36 -6.39
C SER A 24 1.24 10.64 -6.07
N PRO A 25 2.37 11.08 -6.65
CA PRO A 25 3.67 10.57 -6.24
C PRO A 25 3.95 10.88 -4.77
N MET A 26 4.64 9.97 -4.08
CA MET A 26 4.95 10.13 -2.66
C MET A 26 6.31 9.51 -2.34
N HIS A 27 7.00 10.07 -1.35
CA HIS A 27 8.16 9.40 -0.74
C HIS A 27 7.68 8.47 0.39
N GLY A 28 8.60 7.69 0.97
CA GLY A 28 8.22 6.66 1.94
C GLY A 28 7.45 7.19 3.15
N PHE A 29 7.92 8.31 3.73
CA PHE A 29 7.24 8.91 4.87
C PHE A 29 5.82 9.35 4.52
N GLY A 30 5.66 9.95 3.34
CA GLY A 30 4.34 10.36 2.85
C GLY A 30 3.40 9.17 2.67
N LEU A 31 3.91 8.06 2.14
CA LEU A 31 3.14 6.84 1.99
C LEU A 31 2.64 6.31 3.34
N THR A 32 3.54 6.23 4.31
CA THR A 32 3.17 5.79 5.66
C THR A 32 2.06 6.64 6.23
N LYS A 33 2.21 7.96 6.16
CA LYS A 33 1.21 8.89 6.71
C LYS A 33 -0.12 8.77 5.98
N TRP A 34 -0.08 8.69 4.64
CA TRP A 34 -1.29 8.59 3.84
C TRP A 34 -2.11 7.35 4.22
N ILE A 35 -1.42 6.21 4.33
CA ILE A 35 -2.07 4.94 4.64
C ILE A 35 -2.62 4.95 6.08
N GLU A 36 -1.79 5.35 7.04
CA GLU A 36 -2.19 5.33 8.45
C GLU A 36 -3.36 6.27 8.73
N GLN A 37 -3.35 7.46 8.15
CA GLN A 37 -4.44 8.41 8.33
C GLN A 37 -5.77 7.87 7.81
N ARG A 38 -5.75 7.22 6.65
CA ARG A 38 -6.98 6.70 6.05
C ARG A 38 -7.45 5.41 6.69
N ALA A 39 -6.56 4.70 7.35
CA ALA A 39 -6.92 3.49 8.09
C ALA A 39 -7.46 3.80 9.50
N GLY A 40 -7.49 5.08 9.90
CA GLY A 40 -8.02 5.47 11.21
C GLY A 40 -7.26 4.87 12.37
N ASP A 41 -5.95 4.76 12.23
CA ASP A 41 -5.03 4.21 13.23
C ASP A 41 -5.17 2.70 13.46
N GLU A 42 -5.95 2.02 12.61
CA GLU A 42 -6.07 0.55 12.70
C GLU A 42 -4.87 -0.16 12.12
N LEU A 43 -4.06 0.51 11.29
CA LEU A 43 -2.88 -0.07 10.67
C LEU A 43 -1.65 0.73 11.08
N GLU A 44 -0.59 0.00 11.42
CA GLU A 44 0.72 0.60 11.69
C GLU A 44 1.68 0.11 10.61
N ILE A 45 2.31 1.05 9.91
CA ILE A 45 3.19 0.72 8.79
C ILE A 45 4.63 0.70 9.29
N VAL A 46 5.23 -0.48 9.25
CA VAL A 46 6.64 -0.67 9.63
C VAL A 46 7.52 -0.34 8.43
N ASP A 47 8.53 0.51 8.64
CA ASP A 47 9.40 0.98 7.57
C ASP A 47 10.02 -0.14 6.75
N SER A 48 10.53 -1.19 7.42
CA SER A 48 11.16 -2.30 6.71
C SER A 48 10.18 -3.02 5.78
N ALA A 49 8.93 -3.20 6.23
CA ALA A 49 7.90 -3.83 5.40
C ALA A 49 7.54 -2.94 4.22
N LEU A 50 7.44 -1.63 4.47
CA LEU A 50 7.13 -0.68 3.40
C LEU A 50 8.20 -0.72 2.31
N TYR A 51 9.48 -0.66 2.69
CA TYR A 51 10.55 -0.64 1.70
C TYR A 51 10.68 -1.95 0.93
N LYS A 52 10.37 -3.08 1.58
CA LYS A 52 10.29 -4.36 0.87
C LYS A 52 9.16 -4.35 -0.17
N ALA A 53 8.02 -3.79 0.19
CA ALA A 53 6.90 -3.67 -0.75
C ALA A 53 7.27 -2.77 -1.93
N LEU A 54 7.91 -1.63 -1.67
CA LEU A 54 8.35 -0.72 -2.72
C LEU A 54 9.35 -1.40 -3.66
N HIS A 55 10.28 -2.17 -3.11
CA HIS A 55 11.24 -2.94 -3.92
C HIS A 55 10.53 -3.92 -4.84
N ARG A 56 9.60 -4.70 -4.31
CA ARG A 56 8.86 -5.68 -5.13
C ARG A 56 8.09 -4.99 -6.25
N LEU A 57 7.41 -3.90 -5.93
CA LEU A 57 6.59 -3.18 -6.91
C LEU A 57 7.44 -2.52 -7.97
N GLU A 58 8.59 -1.98 -7.61
CA GLU A 58 9.51 -1.39 -8.57
C GLU A 58 10.12 -2.46 -9.48
N ASP A 59 10.53 -3.60 -8.90
CA ASP A 59 11.11 -4.71 -9.65
C ASP A 59 10.13 -5.27 -10.68
N ASN A 60 8.84 -5.31 -10.37
CA ASN A 60 7.86 -5.85 -11.33
C ASN A 60 7.26 -4.78 -12.23
N GLY A 61 7.77 -3.55 -12.18
CA GLY A 61 7.36 -2.49 -13.09
C GLY A 61 6.07 -1.77 -12.73
N ALA A 62 5.52 -2.01 -11.55
CA ALA A 62 4.27 -1.36 -11.13
C ALA A 62 4.49 0.09 -10.69
N ILE A 63 5.69 0.41 -10.21
CA ILE A 63 6.04 1.77 -9.81
C ILE A 63 7.44 2.12 -10.33
N THR A 64 7.70 3.41 -10.44
CA THR A 64 9.03 3.97 -10.71
C THR A 64 9.42 4.88 -9.57
N SER A 65 10.70 5.28 -9.54
CA SER A 65 11.17 6.18 -8.51
C SER A 65 12.15 7.19 -9.08
N GLU A 66 12.21 8.36 -8.47
CA GLU A 66 13.22 9.36 -8.79
C GLU A 66 13.50 10.20 -7.55
N TRP A 67 14.69 10.76 -7.51
CA TRP A 67 15.09 11.63 -6.41
C TRP A 67 14.49 13.02 -6.54
N GLY A 68 14.05 13.57 -5.41
CA GLY A 68 13.50 14.90 -5.33
C GLY A 68 13.82 15.53 -3.98
N VAL A 69 13.14 16.62 -3.69
CA VAL A 69 13.34 17.35 -2.44
C VAL A 69 11.99 17.36 -1.68
N SER A 70 12.02 16.92 -0.43
CA SER A 70 10.84 16.87 0.41
C SER A 70 10.51 18.26 0.99
N ASP A 71 9.35 18.37 1.64
CA ASP A 71 8.87 19.63 2.21
C ASP A 71 9.84 20.26 3.21
N ASN A 72 10.62 19.44 3.92
CA ASN A 72 11.61 19.96 4.86
C ASN A 72 13.00 20.03 4.24
N ASN A 73 13.04 20.21 2.91
CA ASN A 73 14.27 20.48 2.13
C ASN A 73 15.29 19.35 2.22
N ARG A 74 14.82 18.11 2.35
CA ARG A 74 15.71 16.95 2.38
C ARG A 74 15.57 16.15 1.09
N LYS A 75 16.67 15.54 0.67
CA LYS A 75 16.67 14.64 -0.48
C LYS A 75 15.82 13.43 -0.16
N ALA A 76 14.88 13.11 -1.04
CA ALA A 76 13.97 12.00 -0.84
C ALA A 76 13.67 11.31 -2.17
N LYS A 77 13.44 10.00 -2.11
CA LYS A 77 13.09 9.21 -3.27
C LYS A 77 11.57 9.19 -3.39
N TYR A 78 11.07 9.70 -4.51
CA TYR A 78 9.64 9.75 -4.79
C TYR A 78 9.24 8.60 -5.70
N TYR A 79 8.14 7.96 -5.36
CA TYR A 79 7.60 6.83 -6.11
C TYR A 79 6.37 7.26 -6.87
N SER A 80 6.21 6.72 -8.08
CA SER A 80 5.08 7.04 -8.95
C SER A 80 4.49 5.78 -9.54
N LEU A 81 3.18 5.76 -9.70
CA LEU A 81 2.48 4.63 -10.29
C LEU A 81 2.68 4.61 -11.81
N THR A 82 2.97 3.44 -12.37
CA THR A 82 3.07 3.25 -13.82
C THR A 82 1.72 2.82 -14.39
N ALA A 83 1.61 2.78 -15.74
CA ALA A 83 0.42 2.21 -16.39
C ALA A 83 0.20 0.77 -15.94
N ARG A 84 1.28 -0.01 -15.85
CA ARG A 84 1.21 -1.38 -15.35
C ARG A 84 0.71 -1.41 -13.90
N GLY A 85 1.18 -0.47 -13.07
CA GLY A 85 0.73 -0.35 -11.68
C GLY A 85 -0.74 -0.05 -11.57
N ARG A 86 -1.28 0.77 -12.49
CA ARG A 86 -2.73 1.04 -12.51
C ARG A 86 -3.53 -0.21 -12.84
N GLN A 87 -3.05 -1.01 -13.79
CA GLN A 87 -3.69 -2.29 -14.12
C GLN A 87 -3.64 -3.24 -12.94
N THR A 88 -2.48 -3.35 -12.29
CA THR A 88 -2.29 -4.19 -11.11
C THR A 88 -3.23 -3.75 -10.00
N LEU A 89 -3.33 -2.45 -9.75
CA LEU A 89 -4.23 -1.91 -8.73
C LEU A 89 -5.67 -2.35 -8.97
N ARG A 90 -6.15 -2.22 -10.21
CA ARG A 90 -7.54 -2.62 -10.54
C ARG A 90 -7.76 -4.10 -10.33
N ALA A 91 -6.83 -4.94 -10.79
CA ALA A 91 -6.95 -6.39 -10.66
C ALA A 91 -6.90 -6.83 -9.19
N GLU A 92 -5.96 -6.28 -8.43
CA GLU A 92 -5.80 -6.64 -7.02
C GLU A 92 -6.98 -6.14 -6.19
N THR A 93 -7.52 -4.96 -6.51
CA THR A 93 -8.70 -4.44 -5.82
C THR A 93 -9.89 -5.36 -6.02
N ALA A 94 -10.11 -5.83 -7.26
CA ALA A 94 -11.21 -6.74 -7.56
C ALA A 94 -11.04 -8.07 -6.81
N THR A 95 -9.84 -8.61 -6.79
CA THR A 95 -9.53 -9.85 -6.08
C THR A 95 -9.78 -9.69 -4.57
N TRP A 96 -9.32 -8.57 -4.02
CA TRP A 96 -9.51 -8.27 -2.61
C TRP A 96 -11.00 -8.21 -2.24
N LYS A 97 -11.79 -7.50 -3.05
CA LYS A 97 -13.24 -7.37 -2.79
C LYS A 97 -13.95 -8.71 -2.82
N ARG A 98 -13.59 -9.57 -3.76
CA ARG A 98 -14.16 -10.94 -3.82
C ARG A 98 -13.78 -11.73 -2.59
N TYR A 99 -12.52 -11.66 -2.18
CA TYR A 99 -12.03 -12.38 -1.00
C TYR A 99 -12.75 -11.91 0.26
N VAL A 100 -12.82 -10.60 0.46
CA VAL A 100 -13.50 -10.02 1.62
C VAL A 100 -14.98 -10.42 1.64
N GLY A 101 -15.63 -10.39 0.49
CA GLY A 101 -17.02 -10.82 0.39
C GLY A 101 -17.23 -12.26 0.80
N ALA A 102 -16.33 -13.14 0.32
CA ALA A 102 -16.40 -14.56 0.67
C ALA A 102 -16.19 -14.79 2.17
N VAL A 103 -15.18 -14.12 2.75
CA VAL A 103 -14.90 -14.24 4.18
C VAL A 103 -16.08 -13.70 5.00
N SER A 104 -16.62 -12.55 4.61
CA SER A 104 -17.76 -11.94 5.30
C SER A 104 -18.98 -12.87 5.28
N ASN A 105 -19.24 -13.50 4.14
CA ASN A 105 -20.37 -14.45 4.04
C ASN A 105 -20.22 -15.59 5.04
N ILE A 106 -19.00 -16.12 5.19
CA ILE A 106 -18.74 -17.19 6.14
C ILE A 106 -18.95 -16.71 7.57
N LEU A 107 -18.39 -15.54 7.90
CA LEU A 107 -18.46 -14.99 9.26
C LEU A 107 -19.90 -14.63 9.67
N GLU A 108 -20.76 -14.30 8.70
CA GLU A 108 -22.15 -13.94 8.97
C GLU A 108 -23.09 -15.14 8.95
N THR A 109 -22.58 -16.32 8.69
CA THR A 109 -23.38 -17.55 8.70
C THR A 109 -23.76 -17.90 10.14
N ALA A 110 -25.01 -18.20 10.33
CA ALA A 110 -25.56 -18.55 11.64
C ALA A 110 -25.04 -19.89 12.15
#